data_c7b702ab34c3f220ceb4b12456017cf2
#
_entry.id   c7b702ab34c3f220ceb4b12456017cf2
#
_cell.length_a   1.000
_cell.length_b   1.000
_cell.length_c   1.000
_cell.angle_alpha   90.00
_cell.angle_beta   90.00
_cell.angle_gamma   90.00
#
_symmetry.space_group_name_H-M   'P 1'
#
loop_
_entity.id
_entity.type
_entity.pdbx_description
1 polymer ?
#
loop_
_entity_poly.entity_id
_entity_poly.type
_entity_poly.pdbx_seq_one_letter_code
_entity_poly.pdbx_strand_id
1 'polypeptide(L)'
;MWSFPAPDQMRQRERAIERSVELLRSCLSAEQCKQFDKNHYFIVRGSDTGERYRINYADVAYNVHELDDQGDIVKRFCFVPEGNLPAGDVMLTQKLLLENDELKARAISNRLSPDQTWWGGFQHA
;
A
#
# COMPACT_ATOMS: atom_id res chain seq x y z
N MET A 1 24.54 9.54 19.05
CA MET A 1 25.17 10.20 17.91
C MET A 1 24.52 9.75 16.62
N TRP A 2 24.12 10.70 15.83
CA TRP A 2 23.52 10.40 14.56
C TRP A 2 24.61 10.05 13.54
N SER A 3 24.38 9.04 12.70
CA SER A 3 25.29 8.73 11.61
C SER A 3 24.51 8.51 10.33
N PHE A 4 25.10 8.90 9.21
CA PHE A 4 24.50 8.71 7.91
C PHE A 4 24.95 7.37 7.31
N PRO A 5 24.12 6.72 6.49
CA PRO A 5 24.56 5.51 5.80
C PRO A 5 25.71 5.83 4.84
N ALA A 6 26.57 4.85 4.63
CA ALA A 6 27.66 5.00 3.67
C ALA A 6 27.10 5.21 2.26
N PRO A 7 27.84 5.90 1.37
CA PRO A 7 27.39 6.09 -0.01
C PRO A 7 27.00 4.80 -0.72
N ASP A 8 27.73 3.70 -0.47
CA ASP A 8 27.39 2.40 -1.08
C ASP A 8 26.05 1.89 -0.59
N GLN A 9 25.76 2.08 0.70
CA GLN A 9 24.47 1.67 1.27
C GLN A 9 23.34 2.49 0.68
N MET A 10 23.57 3.78 0.47
CA MET A 10 22.56 4.65 -0.14
C MET A 10 22.26 4.21 -1.57
N ARG A 11 23.28 3.89 -2.37
CA ARG A 11 23.10 3.40 -3.72
C ARG A 11 22.35 2.07 -3.75
N GLN A 12 22.64 1.19 -2.80
CA GLN A 12 21.93 -0.08 -2.70
C GLN A 12 20.46 0.12 -2.38
N ARG A 13 20.15 1.06 -1.49
CA ARG A 13 18.76 1.40 -1.18
C ARG A 13 18.04 1.96 -2.39
N GLU A 14 18.68 2.86 -3.11
CA GLU A 14 18.09 3.45 -4.32
C GLU A 14 17.80 2.38 -5.36
N ARG A 15 18.73 1.44 -5.57
CA ARG A 15 18.52 0.34 -6.51
C ARG A 15 17.39 -0.58 -6.06
N ALA A 16 17.29 -0.83 -4.75
CA ALA A 16 16.21 -1.65 -4.22
C ALA A 16 14.86 -0.99 -4.46
N ILE A 17 14.78 0.32 -4.26
CA ILE A 17 13.56 1.08 -4.50
C ILE A 17 13.21 1.02 -5.99
N GLU A 18 14.19 1.28 -6.86
CA GLU A 18 13.95 1.23 -8.31
C GLU A 18 13.49 -0.15 -8.77
N ARG A 19 14.13 -1.21 -8.29
CA ARG A 19 13.73 -2.57 -8.65
C ARG A 19 12.33 -2.90 -8.16
N SER A 20 11.97 -2.41 -6.97
CA SER A 20 10.63 -2.67 -6.44
C SER A 20 9.56 -1.99 -7.29
N VAL A 21 9.83 -0.77 -7.77
CA VAL A 21 8.91 -0.06 -8.65
C VAL A 21 8.82 -0.73 -10.01
N GLU A 22 9.94 -1.19 -10.57
CA GLU A 22 9.94 -1.91 -11.84
C GLU A 22 9.12 -3.19 -11.74
N LEU A 23 9.30 -3.95 -10.66
CA LEU A 23 8.53 -5.17 -10.43
C LEU A 23 7.04 -4.85 -10.29
N LEU A 24 6.72 -3.84 -9.50
CA LEU A 24 5.34 -3.41 -9.35
C LEU A 24 4.74 -3.10 -10.72
N ARG A 25 5.39 -2.25 -11.50
CA ARG A 25 4.88 -1.85 -12.81
C ARG A 25 4.67 -3.04 -13.73
N SER A 26 5.55 -4.04 -13.67
CA SER A 26 5.41 -5.24 -14.49
C SER A 26 4.18 -6.07 -14.14
N CYS A 27 3.64 -5.88 -12.95
CA CYS A 27 2.46 -6.60 -12.47
C CYS A 27 1.17 -5.77 -12.57
N LEU A 28 1.25 -4.52 -13.03
CA LEU A 28 0.08 -3.67 -13.19
C LEU A 28 -0.56 -3.87 -14.56
N SER A 29 -1.88 -3.69 -14.64
CA SER A 29 -2.56 -3.64 -15.92
C SER A 29 -2.16 -2.35 -16.65
N ALA A 30 -2.47 -2.26 -17.94
CA ALA A 30 -2.18 -1.06 -18.72
C ALA A 30 -2.83 0.17 -18.10
N GLU A 31 -4.07 0.03 -17.66
CA GLU A 31 -4.78 1.13 -17.02
C GLU A 31 -4.13 1.54 -15.70
N GLN A 32 -3.76 0.55 -14.88
CA GLN A 32 -3.10 0.81 -13.62
C GLN A 32 -1.74 1.48 -13.81
N CYS A 33 -0.98 1.07 -14.84
CA CYS A 33 0.28 1.73 -15.16
C CYS A 33 0.08 3.20 -15.48
N LYS A 34 -0.94 3.52 -16.27
CA LYS A 34 -1.24 4.91 -16.60
C LYS A 34 -1.56 5.71 -15.35
N GLN A 35 -2.37 5.16 -14.47
CA GLN A 35 -2.72 5.82 -13.22
C GLN A 35 -1.47 6.06 -12.36
N PHE A 36 -0.64 5.03 -12.23
CA PHE A 36 0.56 5.12 -11.42
C PHE A 36 1.56 6.15 -11.96
N ASP A 37 1.76 6.13 -13.27
CA ASP A 37 2.71 7.06 -13.88
C ASP A 37 2.25 8.51 -13.77
N LYS A 38 0.94 8.74 -13.83
CA LYS A 38 0.40 10.08 -13.79
C LYS A 38 0.19 10.58 -12.37
N ASN A 39 -0.31 9.73 -11.48
CA ASN A 39 -0.80 10.17 -10.18
C ASN A 39 -0.12 9.50 -8.99
N HIS A 40 0.77 8.57 -9.20
CA HIS A 40 1.46 7.81 -8.15
C HIS A 40 0.49 6.98 -7.29
N TYR A 41 -0.61 6.53 -7.91
CA TYR A 41 -1.53 5.57 -7.32
C TYR A 41 -2.13 4.72 -8.43
N PHE A 42 -2.78 3.62 -8.04
CA PHE A 42 -3.57 2.85 -8.98
C PHE A 42 -4.77 2.26 -8.25
N ILE A 43 -5.78 1.87 -9.04
CA ILE A 43 -7.03 1.34 -8.51
C ILE A 43 -7.06 -0.17 -8.71
N VAL A 44 -7.49 -0.89 -7.67
CA VAL A 44 -7.74 -2.33 -7.76
C VAL A 44 -9.18 -2.60 -7.36
N ARG A 45 -9.70 -3.75 -7.79
CA ARG A 45 -11.02 -4.19 -7.36
C ARG A 45 -10.86 -5.35 -6.40
N GLY A 46 -11.61 -5.31 -5.30
CA GLY A 46 -11.62 -6.37 -4.34
C GLY A 46 -12.20 -7.65 -4.92
N SER A 47 -11.56 -8.77 -4.60
CA SER A 47 -11.95 -10.07 -5.18
C SER A 47 -13.31 -10.57 -4.69
N ASP A 48 -13.71 -10.15 -3.50
CA ASP A 48 -14.97 -10.65 -2.90
C ASP A 48 -16.12 -9.67 -3.05
N THR A 49 -15.88 -8.38 -2.90
CA THR A 49 -16.96 -7.38 -2.92
C THR A 49 -17.04 -6.61 -4.22
N GLY A 50 -15.97 -6.57 -5.00
CA GLY A 50 -15.91 -5.72 -6.18
C GLY A 50 -15.71 -4.24 -5.86
N GLU A 51 -15.52 -3.90 -4.59
CA GLU A 51 -15.25 -2.52 -4.19
C GLU A 51 -13.93 -2.06 -4.77
N ARG A 52 -13.82 -0.76 -5.01
CA ARG A 52 -12.58 -0.18 -5.54
C ARG A 52 -11.71 0.30 -4.41
N TYR A 53 -10.42 0.06 -4.54
CA TYR A 53 -9.41 0.53 -3.60
C TYR A 53 -8.34 1.29 -4.35
N ARG A 54 -7.94 2.44 -3.82
CA ARG A 54 -6.84 3.20 -4.37
C ARG A 54 -5.61 2.93 -3.53
N ILE A 55 -4.56 2.40 -4.15
CA ILE A 55 -3.30 2.15 -3.47
C ILE A 55 -2.34 3.26 -3.84
N ASN A 56 -1.94 4.04 -2.86
CA ASN A 56 -1.10 5.22 -3.05
C ASN A 56 0.37 4.90 -2.78
N TYR A 57 1.26 5.52 -3.55
CA TYR A 57 2.68 5.42 -3.30
C TYR A 57 3.00 6.28 -2.09
N ALA A 58 3.30 5.66 -0.97
CA ALA A 58 3.54 6.39 0.25
C ALA A 58 4.37 5.55 1.22
N ASP A 59 5.11 6.24 2.07
CA ASP A 59 5.88 5.60 3.12
C ASP A 59 5.10 5.46 4.41
N VAL A 60 3.87 5.94 4.43
CA VAL A 60 3.10 6.00 5.66
C VAL A 60 1.99 4.95 5.65
N ALA A 61 1.52 4.60 6.83
CA ALA A 61 0.39 3.70 6.99
C ALA A 61 -0.86 4.32 6.38
N TYR A 62 -1.88 3.50 6.16
CA TYR A 62 -3.17 3.95 5.61
C TYR A 62 -3.07 4.45 4.17
N ASN A 63 -2.18 3.87 3.40
CA ASN A 63 -2.04 4.24 1.98
C ASN A 63 -3.08 3.59 1.07
N VAL A 64 -3.93 2.70 1.59
CA VAL A 64 -4.99 2.05 0.83
C VAL A 64 -6.32 2.69 1.20
N HIS A 65 -7.03 3.21 0.19
CA HIS A 65 -8.30 3.90 0.40
C HIS A 65 -9.42 3.17 -0.30
N GLU A 66 -10.44 2.78 0.44
CA GLU A 66 -11.66 2.24 -0.16
C GLU A 66 -12.48 3.40 -0.71
N LEU A 67 -12.98 3.25 -1.93
CA LEU A 67 -13.72 4.31 -2.62
C LEU A 67 -15.17 3.91 -2.83
N ASP A 68 -16.07 4.91 -2.77
CA ASP A 68 -17.46 4.69 -3.13
C ASP A 68 -17.65 4.87 -4.64
N ASP A 69 -18.90 4.82 -5.09
CA ASP A 69 -19.22 4.91 -6.53
C ASP A 69 -18.85 6.26 -7.13
N GLN A 70 -18.78 7.30 -6.31
CA GLN A 70 -18.39 8.63 -6.77
C GLN A 70 -16.89 8.85 -6.71
N GLY A 71 -16.13 7.88 -6.20
CA GLY A 71 -14.69 8.01 -6.06
C GLY A 71 -14.25 8.68 -4.77
N ASP A 72 -15.17 8.88 -3.83
CA ASP A 72 -14.82 9.47 -2.54
C ASP A 72 -14.31 8.39 -1.58
N ILE A 73 -13.44 8.80 -0.65
CA ILE A 73 -12.84 7.87 0.30
C ILE A 73 -13.86 7.51 1.38
N VAL A 74 -14.14 6.22 1.50
CA VAL A 74 -15.03 5.70 2.52
C VAL A 74 -14.25 5.28 3.76
N LYS A 75 -13.09 4.68 3.55
CA LYS A 75 -12.28 4.15 4.63
C LYS A 75 -10.82 4.05 4.21
N ARG A 76 -9.92 4.23 5.16
CA ARG A 76 -8.48 4.05 4.94
C ARG A 76 -8.02 2.81 5.68
N PHE A 77 -7.15 2.05 5.03
CA PHE A 77 -6.65 0.79 5.59
C PHE A 77 -5.15 0.85 5.82
N CYS A 78 -4.74 0.15 6.88
CA CYS A 78 -3.35 -0.03 7.20
C CYS A 78 -3.05 -1.53 7.22
N PHE A 79 -2.50 -2.06 6.14
CA PHE A 79 -1.99 -3.42 6.14
C PHE A 79 -0.71 -3.46 5.34
N VAL A 80 0.38 -3.45 6.06
CA VAL A 80 1.72 -3.41 5.51
C VAL A 80 2.40 -4.71 5.93
N PRO A 81 3.08 -5.40 5.00
CA PRO A 81 3.80 -6.61 5.37
C PRO A 81 4.89 -6.29 6.37
N GLU A 82 5.23 -7.26 7.20
CA GLU A 82 6.31 -7.08 8.15
C GLU A 82 7.63 -6.88 7.43
N GLY A 83 8.52 -6.15 8.08
CA GLY A 83 9.82 -5.87 7.53
C GLY A 83 9.90 -4.48 6.95
N ASN A 84 11.10 -4.11 6.57
CA ASN A 84 11.36 -2.78 6.06
C ASN A 84 11.45 -2.84 4.54
N LEU A 85 10.33 -3.09 3.90
CA LEU A 85 10.26 -3.28 2.45
C LEU A 85 10.14 -1.95 1.71
N PRO A 86 10.69 -1.87 0.49
CA PRO A 86 10.46 -0.71 -0.36
C PRO A 86 8.98 -0.53 -0.69
N ALA A 87 8.58 0.70 -0.95
CA ALA A 87 7.18 1.02 -1.20
C ALA A 87 6.57 0.23 -2.36
N GLY A 88 7.33 -0.02 -3.42
CA GLY A 88 6.83 -0.81 -4.55
C GLY A 88 6.44 -2.23 -4.14
N ASP A 89 7.25 -2.86 -3.28
CA ASP A 89 6.96 -4.21 -2.80
C ASP A 89 5.73 -4.21 -1.90
N VAL A 90 5.56 -3.19 -1.07
CA VAL A 90 4.39 -3.04 -0.21
C VAL A 90 3.14 -2.92 -1.07
N MET A 91 3.16 -2.04 -2.06
CA MET A 91 2.02 -1.81 -2.95
C MET A 91 1.65 -3.06 -3.73
N LEU A 92 2.65 -3.81 -4.20
CA LEU A 92 2.40 -5.06 -4.92
C LEU A 92 1.72 -6.09 -4.02
N THR A 93 2.19 -6.21 -2.79
CA THR A 93 1.57 -7.13 -1.82
C THR A 93 0.12 -6.74 -1.56
N GLN A 94 -0.13 -5.44 -1.39
CA GLN A 94 -1.48 -4.94 -1.15
C GLN A 94 -2.39 -5.22 -2.34
N LYS A 95 -1.88 -5.01 -3.56
CA LYS A 95 -2.64 -5.31 -4.77
C LYS A 95 -3.02 -6.78 -4.85
N LEU A 96 -2.04 -7.66 -4.64
CA LEU A 96 -2.27 -9.09 -4.74
C LEU A 96 -3.28 -9.57 -3.70
N LEU A 97 -3.20 -9.06 -2.48
CA LEU A 97 -4.15 -9.43 -1.44
C LEU A 97 -5.56 -8.96 -1.78
N LEU A 98 -5.71 -7.72 -2.20
CA LEU A 98 -7.04 -7.19 -2.49
C LEU A 98 -7.67 -7.85 -3.72
N GLU A 99 -6.86 -8.14 -4.73
CA GLU A 99 -7.37 -8.73 -5.97
C GLU A 99 -7.61 -10.22 -5.87
N ASN A 100 -7.06 -10.89 -4.87
CA ASN A 100 -7.17 -12.34 -4.74
C ASN A 100 -7.78 -12.82 -3.42
N ASP A 101 -7.70 -12.02 -2.35
CA ASP A 101 -8.13 -12.44 -1.04
C ASP A 101 -8.56 -11.23 -0.20
N GLU A 102 -9.51 -10.50 -0.72
CA GLU A 102 -9.94 -9.24 -0.16
C GLU A 102 -10.39 -9.34 1.29
N LEU A 103 -11.18 -10.35 1.63
CA LEU A 103 -11.70 -10.49 2.99
C LEU A 103 -10.57 -10.72 3.98
N LYS A 104 -9.54 -11.46 3.59
CA LYS A 104 -8.37 -11.65 4.45
C LYS A 104 -7.61 -10.34 4.63
N ALA A 105 -7.45 -9.57 3.56
CA ALA A 105 -6.79 -8.27 3.65
C ALA A 105 -7.52 -7.35 4.61
N ARG A 106 -8.85 -7.30 4.52
CA ARG A 106 -9.66 -6.48 5.42
C ARG A 106 -9.55 -6.96 6.86
N ALA A 107 -9.52 -8.27 7.07
CA ALA A 107 -9.39 -8.82 8.42
C ALA A 107 -8.04 -8.47 9.04
N ILE A 108 -6.97 -8.56 8.26
CA ILE A 108 -5.63 -8.17 8.73
C ILE A 108 -5.60 -6.69 9.09
N SER A 109 -6.13 -5.86 8.21
CA SER A 109 -6.17 -4.42 8.42
C SER A 109 -6.96 -4.06 9.69
N ASN A 110 -8.10 -4.69 9.88
CA ASN A 110 -8.93 -4.43 11.04
C ASN A 110 -8.22 -4.76 12.35
N ARG A 111 -7.41 -5.82 12.36
CA ARG A 111 -6.67 -6.19 13.55
C ARG A 111 -5.52 -5.24 13.86
N LEU A 112 -4.98 -4.59 12.83
CA LEU A 112 -3.83 -3.73 12.98
C LEU A 112 -4.19 -2.24 13.06
N SER A 113 -5.44 -1.91 12.83
CA SER A 113 -5.86 -0.52 12.77
C SER A 113 -5.88 0.12 14.14
N PRO A 114 -5.31 1.30 14.31
CA PRO A 114 -5.41 2.02 15.56
C PRO A 114 -6.83 2.38 15.95
N ASP A 115 -7.73 2.45 14.97
CA ASP A 115 -9.12 2.73 15.26
C ASP A 115 -9.76 1.68 16.08
N GLN A 116 -9.16 0.53 16.13
CA GLN A 116 -9.68 -0.56 16.91
C GLN A 116 -9.17 -0.50 18.30
N THR A 117 -8.67 0.56 18.66
CA THR A 117 -8.33 0.84 19.90
C THR A 117 -7.02 0.87 20.22
N TRP A 118 -6.07 0.98 19.66
CA TRP A 118 -4.86 1.04 20.26
C TRP A 118 -4.29 2.36 20.27
N TRP A 119 -4.88 3.22 20.35
CA TRP A 119 -4.26 4.40 20.50
C TRP A 119 -4.68 5.05 21.60
N GLY A 120 -5.24 4.48 21.98
CA GLY A 120 -5.45 5.03 22.56
C GLY A 120 -4.83 5.38 22.33
N GLY A 121 -5.20 5.07 22.29
CA GLY A 121 -4.69 5.31 21.84
C GLY A 121 -4.45 5.29 21.01
N PHE A 122 -4.75 5.23 20.76
CA PHE A 122 -4.58 5.46 19.76
C PHE A 122 -5.37 5.20 19.18
N GLN A 123 -6.34 4.95 19.34
CA GLN A 123 -6.96 4.87 18.86
C GLN A 123 -7.65 4.63 18.62
N HIS A 124 -8.37 4.43 18.89
CA HIS A 124 -8.92 4.27 18.52
C HIS A 124 -9.38 4.14 18.37
N ALA A 125 -9.66 4.00 18.52
CA ALA A 125 -9.98 3.85 18.41
C ALA A 125 -10.27 3.78 18.08
#